data_490f29d38747895aaaccc2658dc72371
#
_entry.id   490f29d38747895aaaccc2658dc72371
#
_cell.length_a   1.000
_cell.length_b   1.000
_cell.length_c   1.000
_cell.angle_alpha   90.00
_cell.angle_beta   90.00
_cell.angle_gamma   90.00
#
_symmetry.space_group_name_H-M   'P 1'
#
loop_
_entity.id
_entity.type
_entity.pdbx_description
1 polymer ?
#
loop_
_entity_poly.entity_id
_entity_poly.type
_entity_poly.pdbx_seq_one_letter_code
_entity_poly.pdbx_strand_id
1 'polypeptide(L)'
;MQKNGIIFGKFYPLHIGHVDFIQRASGYVENLYVVVCTDDDRDKKLFEESKMRKMPTIKDRIRFVEKTFKHQKNIKVIHMAEDGIPFYPNGWKLWSERVQEILLTNNIKIDIIFTNETQDIQNYKDNFLTLPNFEKSFNKNLEIKVIDVKRNNFHI
;
A
#
# COMPACT_ATOMS: atom_id res chain seq x y z
N MET A 1 1.50 -10.61 20.63
CA MET A 1 1.42 -9.18 20.32
C MET A 1 0.59 -8.97 19.09
N GLN A 2 -0.55 -8.28 19.23
CA GLN A 2 -1.38 -8.00 18.07
C GLN A 2 -0.90 -6.71 17.41
N LYS A 3 -0.34 -6.85 16.22
CA LYS A 3 0.08 -5.70 15.43
C LYS A 3 -0.56 -5.74 14.05
N ASN A 4 -1.02 -4.59 13.61
CA ASN A 4 -1.55 -4.39 12.27
C ASN A 4 -0.55 -3.61 11.44
N GLY A 5 -0.16 -4.18 10.32
CA GLY A 5 0.73 -3.53 9.37
C GLY A 5 -0.02 -3.11 8.12
N ILE A 6 0.54 -2.18 7.37
CA ILE A 6 -0.04 -1.70 6.13
C ILE A 6 1.05 -1.50 5.08
N ILE A 7 0.70 -1.82 3.84
CA ILE A 7 1.52 -1.60 2.64
C ILE A 7 0.64 -0.93 1.60
N PHE A 8 1.20 0.04 0.90
CA PHE A 8 0.55 0.72 -0.21
C PHE A 8 1.26 0.40 -1.52
N GLY A 9 0.52 0.17 -2.57
CA GLY A 9 1.11 -0.04 -3.88
C GLY A 9 0.10 -0.06 -5.01
N LYS A 10 0.58 0.17 -6.22
CA LYS A 10 -0.25 0.03 -7.42
C LYS A 10 -0.30 -1.41 -7.92
N PHE A 11 0.81 -2.15 -7.76
CA PHE A 11 0.93 -3.53 -8.23
C PHE A 11 0.46 -3.68 -9.69
N TYR A 12 1.05 -2.88 -10.56
CA TYR A 12 0.63 -2.74 -11.95
C TYR A 12 1.83 -3.00 -12.90
N PRO A 13 2.11 -4.27 -13.20
CA PRO A 13 1.52 -5.48 -12.61
C PRO A 13 2.16 -5.87 -11.27
N LEU A 14 1.54 -6.82 -10.59
CA LEU A 14 2.16 -7.49 -9.45
C LEU A 14 3.34 -8.33 -9.95
N HIS A 15 4.50 -8.18 -9.34
CA HIS A 15 5.69 -8.93 -9.72
C HIS A 15 6.39 -9.54 -8.50
N ILE A 16 7.43 -10.34 -8.75
CA ILE A 16 8.10 -11.12 -7.70
C ILE A 16 8.68 -10.25 -6.57
N GLY A 17 9.15 -9.05 -6.91
CA GLY A 17 9.63 -8.10 -5.89
C GLY A 17 8.52 -7.65 -4.94
N HIS A 18 7.32 -7.42 -5.47
CA HIS A 18 6.15 -7.10 -4.65
C HIS A 18 5.76 -8.28 -3.76
N VAL A 19 5.79 -9.49 -4.30
CA VAL A 19 5.45 -10.70 -3.55
C VAL A 19 6.43 -10.88 -2.39
N ASP A 20 7.72 -10.75 -2.65
CA ASP A 20 8.75 -10.86 -1.61
C ASP A 20 8.55 -9.81 -0.51
N PHE A 21 8.31 -8.56 -0.89
CA PHE A 21 8.08 -7.47 0.05
C PHE A 21 6.89 -7.75 0.95
N ILE A 22 5.76 -8.14 0.34
CA ILE A 22 4.53 -8.42 1.08
C ILE A 22 4.71 -9.61 2.02
N GLN A 23 5.35 -10.68 1.56
CA GLN A 23 5.59 -11.86 2.40
C GLN A 23 6.49 -11.54 3.59
N ARG A 24 7.56 -10.78 3.36
CA ARG A 24 8.47 -10.39 4.44
C ARG A 24 7.76 -9.50 5.45
N ALA A 25 6.98 -8.54 5.00
CA ALA A 25 6.21 -7.68 5.88
C ALA A 25 5.20 -8.48 6.71
N SER A 26 4.54 -9.46 6.09
CA SER A 26 3.53 -10.27 6.78
C SER A 26 4.11 -11.06 7.96
N GLY A 27 5.41 -11.35 7.94
CA GLY A 27 6.09 -12.04 9.03
C GLY A 27 6.30 -11.19 10.28
N TYR A 28 6.11 -9.89 10.20
CA TYR A 28 6.28 -8.98 11.34
C TYR A 28 5.00 -8.65 12.08
N VAL A 29 3.84 -9.00 11.53
CA VAL A 29 2.54 -8.56 12.08
C VAL A 29 1.54 -9.70 12.10
N GLU A 30 0.52 -9.56 12.92
CA GLU A 30 -0.59 -10.52 12.93
C GLU A 30 -1.53 -10.29 11.74
N ASN A 31 -1.74 -9.04 11.37
CA ASN A 31 -2.55 -8.69 10.21
C ASN A 31 -1.79 -7.71 9.34
N LEU A 32 -1.68 -8.03 8.06
CA LEU A 32 -1.10 -7.13 7.07
C LEU A 32 -2.18 -6.70 6.10
N TYR A 33 -2.40 -5.40 6.02
CA TYR A 33 -3.32 -4.81 5.06
C TYR A 33 -2.55 -4.34 3.84
N VAL A 34 -2.85 -4.93 2.70
CA VAL A 34 -2.25 -4.54 1.41
C VAL A 34 -3.25 -3.67 0.68
N VAL A 35 -2.91 -2.40 0.53
CA VAL A 35 -3.79 -1.42 -0.11
C VAL A 35 -3.42 -1.31 -1.58
N VAL A 36 -4.33 -1.72 -2.44
CA VAL A 36 -4.18 -1.57 -3.88
C VAL A 36 -4.68 -0.18 -4.25
N CYS A 37 -3.75 0.68 -4.66
CA CYS A 37 -4.04 2.07 -5.01
C CYS A 37 -4.32 2.18 -6.51
N THR A 38 -5.44 2.82 -6.86
CA THR A 38 -5.84 2.98 -8.26
C THR A 38 -6.12 4.44 -8.59
N ASP A 39 -5.88 4.80 -9.84
CA ASP A 39 -6.16 6.14 -10.36
C ASP A 39 -6.43 5.98 -11.85
N ASP A 40 -7.65 6.28 -12.29
CA ASP A 40 -8.07 6.01 -13.66
C ASP A 40 -7.14 6.61 -14.70
N ASP A 41 -6.75 7.87 -14.53
CA ASP A 41 -5.90 8.56 -15.52
C ASP A 41 -4.47 8.03 -15.53
N ARG A 42 -3.88 7.86 -14.34
CA ARG A 42 -2.51 7.35 -14.21
C ARG A 42 -2.41 5.91 -14.68
N ASP A 43 -3.38 5.10 -14.33
CA ASP A 43 -3.40 3.67 -14.67
C ASP A 43 -3.59 3.48 -16.18
N LYS A 44 -4.42 4.30 -16.79
CA LYS A 44 -4.59 4.32 -18.25
C LYS A 44 -3.27 4.66 -18.95
N LYS A 45 -2.56 5.66 -18.43
CA LYS A 45 -1.26 6.06 -18.96
C LYS A 45 -0.23 4.94 -18.83
N LEU A 46 -0.20 4.28 -17.66
CA LEU A 46 0.66 3.12 -17.44
C LEU A 46 0.35 2.00 -18.41
N PHE A 47 -0.93 1.76 -18.67
CA PHE A 47 -1.35 0.76 -19.66
C PHE A 47 -0.86 1.11 -21.06
N GLU A 48 -1.03 2.37 -21.48
CA GLU A 48 -0.60 2.83 -22.80
C GLU A 48 0.92 2.68 -23.01
N GLU A 49 1.70 2.85 -21.95
CA GLU A 49 3.15 2.71 -21.97
C GLU A 49 3.60 1.24 -21.82
N SER A 50 2.69 0.34 -21.51
CA SER A 50 3.00 -1.07 -21.28
C SER A 50 2.82 -1.90 -22.54
N LYS A 51 3.25 -3.17 -22.47
CA LYS A 51 3.03 -4.13 -23.55
C LYS A 51 1.80 -5.01 -23.31
N MET A 52 0.98 -4.68 -22.34
CA MET A 52 -0.21 -5.45 -22.02
C MET A 52 -1.25 -5.29 -23.14
N ARG A 53 -1.91 -6.40 -23.47
CA ARG A 53 -2.94 -6.39 -24.54
C ARG A 53 -4.27 -5.86 -24.05
N LYS A 54 -4.56 -6.05 -22.76
CA LYS A 54 -5.83 -5.65 -22.17
C LYS A 54 -5.56 -4.97 -20.85
N MET A 55 -6.20 -3.82 -20.63
CA MET A 55 -6.10 -3.11 -19.37
C MET A 55 -6.79 -3.91 -18.27
N PRO A 56 -6.07 -4.27 -17.19
CA PRO A 56 -6.70 -4.97 -16.08
C PRO A 56 -7.70 -4.04 -15.38
N THR A 57 -8.84 -4.60 -15.01
CA THR A 57 -9.83 -3.86 -14.23
C THR A 57 -9.36 -3.75 -12.77
N ILE A 58 -9.99 -2.87 -11.99
CA ILE A 58 -9.72 -2.76 -10.57
C ILE A 58 -9.97 -4.09 -9.87
N LYS A 59 -11.06 -4.78 -10.22
CA LYS A 59 -11.37 -6.11 -9.69
C LYS A 59 -10.28 -7.12 -10.01
N ASP A 60 -9.75 -7.10 -11.24
CA ASP A 60 -8.67 -7.99 -11.65
C ASP A 60 -7.42 -7.77 -10.80
N ARG A 61 -7.05 -6.50 -10.58
CA ARG A 61 -5.85 -6.14 -9.83
C ARG A 61 -5.96 -6.59 -8.37
N ILE A 62 -7.11 -6.38 -7.75
CA ILE A 62 -7.37 -6.84 -6.39
C ILE A 62 -7.31 -8.37 -6.34
N ARG A 63 -7.96 -9.02 -7.30
CA ARG A 63 -8.02 -10.49 -7.36
C ARG A 63 -6.65 -11.12 -7.54
N PHE A 64 -5.77 -10.51 -8.33
CA PHE A 64 -4.40 -11.03 -8.51
C PHE A 64 -3.64 -11.05 -7.19
N VAL A 65 -3.74 -10.00 -6.39
CA VAL A 65 -3.11 -9.96 -5.08
C VAL A 65 -3.74 -10.99 -4.14
N GLU A 66 -5.06 -11.04 -4.09
CA GLU A 66 -5.78 -12.01 -3.25
C GLU A 66 -5.44 -13.45 -3.59
N LYS A 67 -5.39 -13.80 -4.86
CA LYS A 67 -5.02 -15.15 -5.30
C LYS A 67 -3.60 -15.52 -4.94
N THR A 68 -2.67 -14.58 -5.10
CA THR A 68 -1.26 -14.81 -4.81
C THR A 68 -1.06 -15.18 -3.35
N PHE A 69 -1.81 -14.57 -2.45
CA PHE A 69 -1.66 -14.77 -1.01
C PHE A 69 -2.83 -15.53 -0.37
N LYS A 70 -3.60 -16.27 -1.15
CA LYS A 70 -4.82 -16.94 -0.67
C LYS A 70 -4.62 -17.91 0.51
N HIS A 71 -3.42 -18.45 0.65
CA HIS A 71 -3.08 -19.37 1.75
C HIS A 71 -2.53 -18.65 2.99
N GLN A 72 -2.33 -17.34 2.92
CA GLN A 72 -1.83 -16.53 4.02
C GLN A 72 -2.98 -15.70 4.59
N LYS A 73 -3.65 -16.25 5.59
CA LYS A 73 -4.89 -15.66 6.14
C LYS A 73 -4.66 -14.32 6.83
N ASN A 74 -3.44 -14.01 7.22
CA ASN A 74 -3.12 -12.74 7.86
C ASN A 74 -2.93 -11.59 6.84
N ILE A 75 -2.91 -11.87 5.55
CA ILE A 75 -2.82 -10.85 4.51
C ILE A 75 -4.24 -10.51 4.03
N LYS A 76 -4.59 -9.23 4.17
CA LYS A 76 -5.91 -8.71 3.80
C LYS A 76 -5.74 -7.62 2.76
N VAL A 77 -6.52 -7.68 1.69
CA VAL A 77 -6.41 -6.75 0.56
C VAL A 77 -7.52 -5.72 0.62
N ILE A 78 -7.14 -4.45 0.48
CA ILE A 78 -8.08 -3.32 0.49
C ILE A 78 -7.82 -2.49 -0.76
N HIS A 79 -8.88 -1.89 -1.29
CA HIS A 79 -8.79 -0.99 -2.44
C HIS A 79 -8.88 0.47 -1.98
N MET A 80 -8.04 1.33 -2.57
CA MET A 80 -8.11 2.77 -2.38
C MET A 80 -8.01 3.48 -3.72
N ALA A 81 -9.03 4.29 -4.05
CA ALA A 81 -8.97 5.15 -5.22
C ALA A 81 -8.20 6.42 -4.90
N GLU A 82 -7.21 6.73 -5.72
CA GLU A 82 -6.40 7.95 -5.59
C GLU A 82 -6.88 9.06 -6.53
N ASP A 83 -8.00 8.83 -7.23
CA ASP A 83 -8.54 9.78 -8.19
C ASP A 83 -8.77 11.15 -7.54
N GLY A 84 -8.32 12.21 -8.23
CA GLY A 84 -8.44 13.57 -7.73
C GLY A 84 -7.32 14.04 -6.82
N ILE A 85 -6.38 13.17 -6.46
CA ILE A 85 -5.22 13.54 -5.66
C ILE A 85 -4.10 14.04 -6.59
N PRO A 86 -3.49 15.22 -6.30
CA PRO A 86 -2.38 15.71 -7.10
C PRO A 86 -1.21 14.73 -7.17
N PHE A 87 -0.42 14.81 -8.24
CA PHE A 87 0.78 13.99 -8.39
C PHE A 87 1.82 14.30 -7.31
N TYR A 88 2.62 13.28 -6.97
CA TYR A 88 3.80 13.45 -6.13
C TYR A 88 4.65 14.61 -6.65
N PRO A 89 5.19 15.50 -5.79
CA PRO A 89 5.13 15.43 -4.31
C PRO A 89 3.95 16.18 -3.68
N ASN A 90 3.04 16.76 -4.46
CA ASN A 90 2.03 17.69 -3.96
C ASN A 90 0.77 17.03 -3.35
N GLY A 91 0.62 15.73 -3.53
CA GLY A 91 -0.59 15.02 -3.12
C GLY A 91 -0.58 14.42 -1.72
N TRP A 92 0.52 14.49 -1.00
CA TRP A 92 0.68 13.76 0.27
C TRP A 92 -0.40 14.05 1.31
N LYS A 93 -0.77 15.31 1.47
CA LYS A 93 -1.78 15.68 2.47
C LYS A 93 -3.14 15.06 2.17
N LEU A 94 -3.63 15.25 0.95
CA LEU A 94 -4.91 14.67 0.52
C LEU A 94 -4.87 13.15 0.53
N TRP A 95 -3.75 12.57 0.14
CA TRP A 95 -3.55 11.13 0.14
C TRP A 95 -3.64 10.56 1.56
N SER A 96 -2.97 11.20 2.52
CA SER A 96 -3.00 10.76 3.92
C SER A 96 -4.41 10.85 4.52
N GLU A 97 -5.15 11.88 4.16
CA GLU A 97 -6.55 12.03 4.59
C GLU A 97 -7.42 10.92 4.01
N ARG A 98 -7.20 10.53 2.76
CA ARG A 98 -7.93 9.44 2.13
C ARG A 98 -7.61 8.09 2.76
N VAL A 99 -6.34 7.87 3.09
CA VAL A 99 -5.92 6.67 3.83
C VAL A 99 -6.66 6.59 5.17
N GLN A 100 -6.67 7.69 5.93
CA GLN A 100 -7.37 7.74 7.20
C GLN A 100 -8.85 7.41 7.05
N GLU A 101 -9.49 7.97 6.04
CA GLU A 101 -10.91 7.71 5.76
C GLU A 101 -11.18 6.22 5.53
N ILE A 102 -10.33 5.55 4.75
CA ILE A 102 -10.46 4.13 4.49
C ILE A 102 -10.26 3.30 5.76
N LEU A 103 -9.25 3.64 6.57
CA LEU A 103 -8.99 2.95 7.82
C LEU A 103 -10.16 3.10 8.79
N LEU A 104 -10.72 4.30 8.91
CA LEU A 104 -11.88 4.54 9.78
C LEU A 104 -13.11 3.79 9.28
N THR A 105 -13.36 3.80 7.97
CA THR A 105 -14.50 3.11 7.38
C THR A 105 -14.45 1.60 7.63
N ASN A 106 -13.24 1.02 7.60
CA ASN A 106 -13.04 -0.41 7.81
C ASN A 106 -12.73 -0.77 9.27
N ASN A 107 -12.77 0.20 10.16
CA ASN A 107 -12.48 0.02 11.58
C ASN A 107 -11.11 -0.63 11.82
N ILE A 108 -10.09 -0.10 11.13
CA ILE A 108 -8.72 -0.59 11.20
C ILE A 108 -7.84 0.43 11.90
N LYS A 109 -6.97 -0.05 12.80
CA LYS A 109 -5.95 0.78 13.43
C LYS A 109 -4.58 0.18 13.13
N ILE A 110 -3.67 1.01 12.63
CA ILE A 110 -2.37 0.57 12.12
C ILE A 110 -1.26 0.87 13.14
N ASP A 111 -0.38 -0.12 13.34
CA ASP A 111 0.78 -0.02 14.22
C ASP A 111 2.08 0.17 13.44
N ILE A 112 2.17 -0.38 12.23
CA ILE A 112 3.40 -0.35 11.43
C ILE A 112 3.06 -0.06 9.97
N ILE A 113 3.78 0.89 9.38
CA ILE A 113 3.77 1.11 7.93
C ILE A 113 5.05 0.50 7.38
N PHE A 114 4.93 -0.38 6.39
CA PHE A 114 6.09 -0.94 5.71
C PHE A 114 6.32 -0.20 4.39
N THR A 115 7.57 0.08 4.10
CA THR A 115 7.96 0.70 2.84
C THR A 115 9.27 0.08 2.35
N ASN A 116 9.49 0.10 1.05
CA ASN A 116 10.77 -0.28 0.47
C ASN A 116 11.59 0.95 0.04
N GLU A 117 11.11 2.15 0.36
CA GLU A 117 11.72 3.42 -0.04
C GLU A 117 12.07 4.25 1.20
N THR A 118 13.36 4.39 1.48
CA THR A 118 13.84 5.12 2.66
C THR A 118 13.35 6.58 2.68
N GLN A 119 13.26 7.21 1.51
CA GLN A 119 12.81 8.59 1.40
C GLN A 119 11.35 8.80 1.83
N ASP A 120 10.54 7.75 1.83
CA ASP A 120 9.14 7.88 2.20
C ASP A 120 8.92 7.95 3.72
N ILE A 121 9.93 7.59 4.52
CA ILE A 121 9.81 7.63 5.98
C ILE A 121 9.37 9.02 6.46
N GLN A 122 10.06 10.06 6.00
CA GLN A 122 9.76 11.42 6.43
C GLN A 122 8.40 11.88 5.90
N ASN A 123 8.06 11.51 4.68
CA ASN A 123 6.76 11.83 4.09
C ASN A 123 5.61 11.20 4.90
N TYR A 124 5.75 9.96 5.32
CA TYR A 124 4.74 9.33 6.17
C TYR A 124 4.63 10.03 7.53
N LYS A 125 5.76 10.35 8.16
CA LYS A 125 5.76 11.06 9.44
C LYS A 125 5.11 12.43 9.32
N ASP A 126 5.49 13.21 8.32
CA ASP A 126 4.99 14.57 8.14
C ASP A 126 3.49 14.62 7.87
N ASN A 127 2.95 13.60 7.20
CA ASN A 127 1.57 13.64 6.74
C ASN A 127 0.61 12.80 7.57
N PHE A 128 1.06 11.73 8.21
CA PHE A 128 0.19 10.93 9.06
C PHE A 128 0.15 11.42 10.50
N LEU A 129 1.30 11.75 11.10
CA LEU A 129 1.35 12.17 12.50
C LEU A 129 0.62 13.49 12.73
N THR A 130 0.41 14.28 11.70
CA THR A 130 -0.28 15.58 11.77
C THR A 130 -1.77 15.48 11.43
N LEU A 131 -2.29 14.28 11.15
CA LEU A 131 -3.71 14.11 10.83
C LEU A 131 -4.60 14.40 12.03
N PRO A 132 -5.74 15.08 11.83
CA PRO A 132 -6.77 15.18 12.87
C PRO A 132 -7.22 13.77 13.24
N ASN A 133 -7.42 13.53 14.54
CA ASN A 133 -7.84 12.22 15.05
C ASN A 133 -6.90 11.08 14.67
N PHE A 134 -5.60 11.37 14.58
CA PHE A 134 -4.55 10.40 14.24
C PHE A 134 -4.71 9.09 15.02
N GLU A 135 -4.96 9.16 16.33
CA GLU A 135 -5.04 7.99 17.20
C GLU A 135 -6.26 7.10 16.94
N LYS A 136 -7.22 7.54 16.12
CA LYS A 136 -8.35 6.68 15.72
C LYS A 136 -7.98 5.66 14.65
N SER A 137 -6.97 5.96 13.83
CA SER A 137 -6.56 5.10 12.73
C SER A 137 -5.11 4.62 12.84
N PHE A 138 -4.31 5.22 13.70
CA PHE A 138 -2.91 4.84 13.91
C PHE A 138 -2.60 4.77 15.39
N ASN A 139 -1.72 3.82 15.76
CA ASN A 139 -1.19 3.77 17.11
C ASN A 139 -0.31 4.99 17.35
N LYS A 140 -0.35 5.55 18.58
CA LYS A 140 0.50 6.69 18.93
C LYS A 140 1.99 6.41 18.76
N ASN A 141 2.40 5.14 18.84
CA ASN A 141 3.76 4.68 18.65
C ASN A 141 3.96 4.11 17.25
N LEU A 142 3.27 4.67 16.25
CA LEU A 142 3.37 4.21 14.87
C LEU A 142 4.83 4.05 14.44
N GLU A 143 5.17 2.84 13.96
CA GLU A 143 6.48 2.53 13.42
C GLU A 143 6.43 2.59 11.91
N ILE A 144 7.49 3.10 11.29
CA ILE A 144 7.66 3.03 9.83
C ILE A 144 8.90 2.19 9.60
N LYS A 145 8.69 1.01 9.01
CA LYS A 145 9.74 0.02 8.82
C LYS A 145 10.09 -0.12 7.36
N VAL A 146 11.38 0.05 7.06
CA VAL A 146 11.89 -0.18 5.70
C VAL A 146 12.27 -1.64 5.56
N ILE A 147 11.76 -2.27 4.51
CA ILE A 147 12.18 -3.60 4.07
C ILE A 147 12.93 -3.41 2.76
N ASP A 148 14.23 -3.67 2.79
CA ASP A 148 15.06 -3.53 1.61
C ASP A 148 14.80 -4.70 0.65
N VAL A 149 14.25 -4.37 -0.50
CA VAL A 149 14.06 -5.33 -1.58
C VAL A 149 15.20 -5.13 -2.57
N LYS A 150 16.14 -6.05 -2.59
CA LYS A 150 17.28 -5.97 -3.52
C LYS A 150 16.77 -6.21 -4.94
N ARG A 151 16.51 -5.14 -5.66
CA ARG A 151 15.98 -5.19 -7.03
C ARG A 151 16.82 -6.08 -7.95
N ASN A 152 18.14 -6.10 -7.75
CA ASN A 152 19.04 -6.91 -8.54
C ASN A 152 18.79 -8.42 -8.46
N ASN A 153 18.15 -8.88 -7.38
CA ASN A 153 17.83 -10.29 -7.20
C ASN A 153 16.61 -10.72 -8.03
N PHE A 154 15.88 -9.77 -8.60
CA PHE A 154 14.62 -10.01 -9.30
C PHE A 154 14.69 -9.63 -10.80
N HIS A 155 15.85 -9.23 -11.28
CA HIS A 155 16.06 -8.99 -12.70
C HIS A 155 16.37 -10.31 -13.39
N ILE A 156 15.60 -10.60 -14.37
CA ILE A 156 15.79 -11.78 -15.22
C ILE A 156 16.29 -11.32 -16.58
#